data_496695484f158c3c032b1a820519cdce
#
_entry.id   496695484f158c3c032b1a820519cdce
#
_cell.length_a   1.000
_cell.length_b   1.000
_cell.length_c   1.000
_cell.angle_alpha   90.00
_cell.angle_beta   90.00
_cell.angle_gamma   90.00
#
_symmetry.space_group_name_H-M   'P 1'
#
loop_
_entity.id
_entity.type
_entity.pdbx_description
1 polymer ?
#
loop_
_entity_poly.entity_id
_entity_poly.type
_entity_poly.pdbx_seq_one_letter_code
_entity_poly.pdbx_strand_id
1 'polypeptide(L)'
;EDGPDSGCVEDPRIVKYDTEYYITYAYRPYAPGQYWNFSHDEVLLPDCGSDAPMALRKNLGNTGLAVTTDFREFKRLGRLTSPVLDDRDVILFPEKVQGKYVMLHRPKEYIGGEYGVDYPSIWMKFSDDLLNWEDKESHLLITGTENSWEEKLGGSTPPLKTEKGWLVLYHGVEHGGRGYYRVGALLLDLENPLHILAKTPQPILEPELDFETSGLYNGCVFPTGNVIVDGELFVYY
;
A
#
# COMPACT_ATOMS: atom_id res chain seq x y z
N GLU A 1 0.00 -22.28 -14.07
CA GLU A 1 -0.65 -22.77 -12.83
C GLU A 1 -1.56 -21.67 -12.32
N ASP A 2 -2.86 -21.98 -12.25
CA ASP A 2 -3.90 -21.01 -11.90
C ASP A 2 -3.92 -20.77 -10.38
N GLY A 3 -3.07 -19.86 -9.93
CA GLY A 3 -3.06 -19.40 -8.53
C GLY A 3 -3.98 -18.21 -8.30
N PRO A 4 -4.28 -17.86 -7.04
CA PRO A 4 -5.14 -16.72 -6.71
C PRO A 4 -4.55 -15.36 -7.16
N ASP A 5 -3.27 -15.33 -7.54
CA ASP A 5 -2.51 -14.18 -8.03
C ASP A 5 -2.10 -14.33 -9.50
N SER A 6 -2.83 -15.12 -10.29
CA SER A 6 -2.49 -15.39 -11.69
C SER A 6 -2.74 -14.19 -12.63
N GLY A 7 -3.54 -13.22 -12.21
CA GLY A 7 -3.87 -12.05 -13.03
C GLY A 7 -2.79 -10.98 -13.07
N CYS A 8 -2.28 -10.62 -11.93
CA CYS A 8 -1.11 -9.73 -11.78
C CYS A 8 -0.51 -9.85 -10.38
N VAL A 9 0.77 -9.53 -10.30
CA VAL A 9 1.52 -9.33 -9.05
C VAL A 9 2.28 -8.02 -9.20
N GLU A 10 2.05 -7.08 -8.28
CA GLU A 10 2.56 -5.72 -8.38
C GLU A 10 2.94 -5.16 -7.00
N ASP A 11 3.62 -4.03 -6.96
CA ASP A 11 3.86 -3.20 -5.79
C ASP A 11 4.55 -3.93 -4.62
N PRO A 12 5.72 -4.55 -4.80
CA PRO A 12 6.41 -5.23 -3.71
C PRO A 12 6.94 -4.24 -2.68
N ARG A 13 6.81 -4.57 -1.38
CA ARG A 13 7.46 -3.87 -0.27
C ARG A 13 8.19 -4.88 0.58
N ILE A 14 9.44 -4.58 0.92
CA ILE A 14 10.35 -5.54 1.55
C ILE A 14 10.74 -5.04 2.94
N VAL A 15 10.53 -5.88 3.95
CA VAL A 15 11.06 -5.68 5.30
C VAL A 15 11.92 -6.88 5.69
N LYS A 16 12.86 -6.66 6.60
CA LYS A 16 13.71 -7.73 7.13
C LYS A 16 13.39 -7.95 8.61
N TYR A 17 13.08 -9.20 8.97
CA TYR A 17 13.04 -9.64 10.35
C TYR A 17 14.11 -10.74 10.53
N ASP A 18 15.03 -10.51 11.45
CA ASP A 18 16.17 -11.40 11.68
C ASP A 18 16.99 -11.68 10.41
N THR A 19 16.94 -12.90 9.88
CA THR A 19 17.66 -13.33 8.68
C THR A 19 16.77 -13.46 7.44
N GLU A 20 15.47 -13.23 7.56
CA GLU A 20 14.49 -13.41 6.50
C GLU A 20 13.97 -12.08 5.99
N TYR A 21 13.72 -12.03 4.68
CA TYR A 21 13.09 -10.89 4.02
C TYR A 21 11.63 -11.23 3.72
N TYR A 22 10.74 -10.42 4.23
CA TYR A 22 9.30 -10.53 4.03
C TYR A 22 8.86 -9.52 3.01
N ILE A 23 8.11 -9.99 2.00
CA ILE A 23 7.68 -9.19 0.86
C ILE A 23 6.17 -9.18 0.83
N THR A 24 5.57 -8.03 1.09
CA THR A 24 4.16 -7.80 0.75
C THR A 24 4.06 -7.46 -0.72
N TYR A 25 3.03 -7.94 -1.38
CA TYR A 25 2.77 -7.65 -2.79
C TYR A 25 1.27 -7.60 -3.06
N ALA A 26 0.84 -6.65 -3.87
CA ALA A 26 -0.53 -6.62 -4.34
C ALA A 26 -0.73 -7.67 -5.45
N TYR A 27 -1.91 -8.27 -5.49
CA TYR A 27 -2.26 -9.23 -6.54
C TYR A 27 -3.74 -9.18 -6.88
N ARG A 28 -4.08 -9.65 -8.08
CA ARG A 28 -5.45 -9.88 -8.53
C ARG A 28 -5.58 -11.27 -9.13
N PRO A 29 -6.76 -11.92 -9.00
CA PRO A 29 -7.01 -13.22 -9.61
C PRO A 29 -6.94 -13.19 -11.14
N TYR A 30 -7.40 -12.08 -11.75
CA TYR A 30 -7.41 -11.87 -13.20
C TYR A 30 -6.75 -10.56 -13.56
N ALA A 31 -6.19 -10.47 -14.76
CA ALA A 31 -5.62 -9.24 -15.27
C ALA A 31 -6.68 -8.11 -15.26
N PRO A 32 -6.39 -6.96 -14.65
CA PRO A 32 -7.37 -5.88 -14.50
C PRO A 32 -7.65 -5.12 -15.80
N GLY A 33 -6.87 -5.37 -16.87
CA GLY A 33 -6.87 -4.57 -18.08
C GLY A 33 -6.19 -3.21 -17.88
N GLN A 34 -6.37 -2.32 -18.82
CA GLN A 34 -5.77 -0.98 -18.81
C GLN A 34 -6.70 0.05 -18.13
N TYR A 35 -7.14 -0.23 -16.91
CA TYR A 35 -8.07 0.64 -16.16
C TYR A 35 -7.51 2.04 -15.88
N TRP A 36 -6.20 2.23 -15.98
CA TRP A 36 -5.54 3.54 -15.89
C TRP A 36 -5.59 4.34 -17.19
N ASN A 37 -6.03 3.75 -18.28
CA ASN A 37 -6.26 4.46 -19.54
C ASN A 37 -7.65 5.09 -19.49
N PHE A 38 -7.73 6.40 -19.60
CA PHE A 38 -8.98 7.19 -19.48
C PHE A 38 -10.14 6.75 -20.42
N SER A 39 -9.90 5.87 -21.35
CA SER A 39 -10.95 5.23 -22.17
C SER A 39 -11.59 4.00 -21.50
N HIS A 40 -11.04 3.51 -20.37
CA HIS A 40 -11.48 2.33 -19.63
C HIS A 40 -11.34 2.54 -18.12
N ASP A 41 -12.29 3.26 -17.52
CA ASP A 41 -12.26 3.61 -16.10
C ASP A 41 -12.50 2.43 -15.15
N GLU A 42 -12.89 1.27 -15.67
CA GLU A 42 -13.26 0.12 -14.87
C GLU A 42 -12.26 -1.03 -14.99
N VAL A 43 -12.01 -1.67 -13.85
CA VAL A 43 -11.29 -2.95 -13.81
C VAL A 43 -12.10 -3.98 -14.59
N LEU A 44 -11.44 -4.73 -15.48
CA LEU A 44 -12.09 -5.81 -16.22
C LEU A 44 -12.58 -6.88 -15.24
N LEU A 45 -13.87 -7.22 -15.36
CA LEU A 45 -14.47 -8.27 -14.55
C LEU A 45 -14.43 -9.59 -15.33
N PRO A 46 -14.10 -10.70 -14.64
CA PRO A 46 -14.11 -12.01 -15.27
C PRO A 46 -15.53 -12.50 -15.49
N ASP A 47 -15.73 -13.29 -16.55
CA ASP A 47 -16.97 -14.05 -16.74
C ASP A 47 -16.91 -15.33 -15.90
N CYS A 48 -17.34 -15.20 -14.64
CA CYS A 48 -17.43 -16.33 -13.71
C CYS A 48 -18.84 -16.39 -13.09
N GLY A 49 -19.26 -17.61 -12.71
CA GLY A 49 -20.60 -17.82 -12.17
C GLY A 49 -20.90 -16.99 -10.92
N SER A 50 -22.18 -16.70 -10.68
CA SER A 50 -22.66 -15.94 -9.52
C SER A 50 -22.24 -16.54 -8.16
N ASP A 51 -21.96 -17.84 -8.13
CA ASP A 51 -21.57 -18.57 -6.93
C ASP A 51 -20.06 -18.52 -6.66
N ALA A 52 -19.27 -17.93 -7.59
CA ALA A 52 -17.85 -17.75 -7.37
C ALA A 52 -17.58 -16.78 -6.20
N PRO A 53 -16.48 -16.95 -5.46
CA PRO A 53 -16.10 -16.02 -4.39
C PRO A 53 -16.06 -14.57 -4.86
N MET A 54 -16.40 -13.64 -3.98
CA MET A 54 -16.44 -12.20 -4.30
C MET A 54 -15.10 -11.68 -4.87
N ALA A 55 -13.97 -12.14 -4.33
CA ALA A 55 -12.65 -11.78 -4.82
C ALA A 55 -12.48 -12.07 -6.31
N LEU A 56 -13.03 -13.21 -6.80
CA LEU A 56 -13.00 -13.56 -8.21
C LEU A 56 -14.01 -12.72 -9.01
N ARG A 57 -15.25 -12.66 -8.58
CA ARG A 57 -16.34 -11.95 -9.30
C ARG A 57 -16.04 -10.47 -9.52
N LYS A 58 -15.42 -9.83 -8.54
CA LYS A 58 -15.06 -8.39 -8.58
C LYS A 58 -13.60 -8.13 -8.94
N ASN A 59 -12.82 -9.17 -9.21
CA ASN A 59 -11.39 -9.05 -9.48
C ASN A 59 -10.68 -8.16 -8.45
N LEU A 60 -10.93 -8.41 -7.15
CA LEU A 60 -10.45 -7.57 -6.06
C LEU A 60 -8.92 -7.61 -5.95
N GLY A 61 -8.34 -6.45 -5.69
CA GLY A 61 -6.92 -6.35 -5.31
C GLY A 61 -6.74 -6.77 -3.86
N ASN A 62 -5.98 -7.83 -3.63
CA ASN A 62 -5.60 -8.29 -2.31
C ASN A 62 -4.08 -8.18 -2.11
N THR A 63 -3.62 -8.37 -0.88
CA THR A 63 -2.20 -8.39 -0.58
C THR A 63 -1.76 -9.75 -0.05
N GLY A 64 -0.74 -10.29 -0.69
CA GLY A 64 -0.04 -11.50 -0.29
C GLY A 64 1.25 -11.21 0.47
N LEU A 65 1.77 -12.24 1.13
CA LEU A 65 3.06 -12.24 1.80
C LEU A 65 3.91 -13.39 1.27
N ALA A 66 5.15 -13.08 0.91
CA ALA A 66 6.19 -14.05 0.61
C ALA A 66 7.40 -13.84 1.53
N VAL A 67 8.20 -14.89 1.69
CA VAL A 67 9.46 -14.84 2.44
C VAL A 67 10.59 -15.43 1.61
N THR A 68 11.77 -14.85 1.76
CA THR A 68 13.02 -15.35 1.16
C THR A 68 14.21 -15.04 2.08
N THR A 69 15.28 -15.81 1.94
CA THR A 69 16.56 -15.53 2.60
C THR A 69 17.65 -15.11 1.62
N ASP A 70 17.45 -15.31 0.32
CA ASP A 70 18.50 -15.18 -0.70
C ASP A 70 18.04 -14.50 -2.00
N PHE A 71 16.76 -14.11 -2.10
CA PHE A 71 16.13 -13.54 -3.30
C PHE A 71 16.21 -14.43 -4.55
N ARG A 72 16.38 -15.75 -4.36
CA ARG A 72 16.35 -16.76 -5.43
C ARG A 72 15.18 -17.70 -5.26
N GLU A 73 14.96 -18.15 -4.03
CA GLU A 73 13.82 -18.97 -3.67
C GLU A 73 12.84 -18.17 -2.82
N PHE A 74 11.56 -18.23 -3.18
CA PHE A 74 10.48 -17.52 -2.49
C PHE A 74 9.43 -18.51 -2.01
N LYS A 75 9.05 -18.40 -0.75
CA LYS A 75 7.93 -19.14 -0.19
C LYS A 75 6.75 -18.20 0.03
N ARG A 76 5.62 -18.48 -0.61
CA ARG A 76 4.37 -17.77 -0.35
C ARG A 76 3.82 -18.21 1.00
N LEU A 77 3.46 -17.25 1.86
CA LEU A 77 2.93 -17.49 3.20
C LEU A 77 1.40 -17.35 3.26
N GLY A 78 0.80 -16.70 2.28
CA GLY A 78 -0.64 -16.54 2.18
C GLY A 78 -1.07 -15.09 2.00
N ARG A 79 -2.38 -14.86 2.13
CA ARG A 79 -3.00 -13.53 2.04
C ARG A 79 -2.99 -12.85 3.41
N LEU A 80 -2.72 -11.54 3.44
CA LEU A 80 -2.76 -10.71 4.64
C LEU A 80 -4.07 -9.94 4.80
N THR A 81 -4.78 -9.66 3.70
CA THR A 81 -5.98 -8.82 3.68
C THR A 81 -7.27 -9.63 3.54
N SER A 82 -8.41 -9.03 3.85
CA SER A 82 -9.71 -9.69 3.73
C SER A 82 -10.03 -10.04 2.26
N PRO A 83 -10.57 -11.24 1.98
CA PRO A 83 -10.91 -11.65 0.61
C PRO A 83 -12.09 -10.91 0.00
N VAL A 84 -12.79 -10.11 0.80
CA VAL A 84 -13.99 -9.38 0.36
C VAL A 84 -13.75 -7.88 0.18
N LEU A 85 -12.50 -7.42 0.38
CA LEU A 85 -12.08 -6.02 0.24
C LEU A 85 -11.03 -5.88 -0.86
N ASP A 86 -11.04 -4.75 -1.56
CA ASP A 86 -9.88 -4.28 -2.37
C ASP A 86 -8.93 -3.56 -1.42
N ASP A 87 -7.96 -4.28 -0.85
CA ASP A 87 -7.06 -3.80 0.19
C ASP A 87 -5.60 -4.00 -0.23
N ARG A 88 -4.99 -2.91 -0.62
CA ARG A 88 -3.64 -2.83 -1.17
C ARG A 88 -2.82 -1.80 -0.41
N ASP A 89 -1.61 -1.52 -0.92
CA ASP A 89 -0.65 -0.63 -0.27
C ASP A 89 -0.31 -1.09 1.15
N VAL A 90 -0.29 -2.43 1.32
CA VAL A 90 0.03 -3.04 2.61
C VAL A 90 1.52 -3.01 2.84
N ILE A 91 1.90 -2.41 3.96
CA ILE A 91 3.28 -2.19 4.35
C ILE A 91 3.47 -2.65 5.79
N LEU A 92 4.46 -3.51 6.00
CA LEU A 92 4.86 -3.90 7.35
C LEU A 92 5.92 -2.92 7.88
N PHE A 93 5.88 -2.64 9.18
CA PHE A 93 6.99 -1.99 9.87
C PHE A 93 8.18 -2.96 9.96
N PRO A 94 9.42 -2.49 9.81
CA PRO A 94 10.59 -3.36 9.84
C PRO A 94 10.92 -3.92 11.23
N GLU A 95 10.28 -3.40 12.27
CA GLU A 95 10.44 -3.84 13.66
C GLU A 95 9.07 -3.88 14.34
N LYS A 96 8.95 -4.70 15.38
CA LYS A 96 7.80 -4.69 16.27
C LYS A 96 7.76 -3.41 17.10
N VAL A 97 6.58 -2.84 17.25
CA VAL A 97 6.33 -1.74 18.17
C VAL A 97 5.58 -2.29 19.40
N GLN A 98 6.13 -2.11 20.59
CA GLN A 98 5.58 -2.67 21.83
C GLN A 98 5.28 -4.18 21.75
N GLY A 99 6.16 -4.93 21.06
CA GLY A 99 6.04 -6.38 20.91
C GLY A 99 5.08 -6.84 19.82
N LYS A 100 4.38 -5.94 19.14
CA LYS A 100 3.43 -6.25 18.06
C LYS A 100 3.99 -5.94 16.68
N TYR A 101 3.65 -6.76 15.69
CA TYR A 101 3.80 -6.40 14.29
C TYR A 101 2.82 -5.26 13.97
N VAL A 102 3.25 -4.34 13.11
CA VAL A 102 2.46 -3.19 12.69
C VAL A 102 2.33 -3.23 11.17
N MET A 103 1.12 -2.98 10.68
CA MET A 103 0.79 -2.98 9.28
C MET A 103 0.04 -1.71 8.91
N LEU A 104 0.51 -1.01 7.87
CA LEU A 104 -0.30 -0.01 7.16
C LEU A 104 -1.07 -0.71 6.05
N HIS A 105 -2.30 -0.27 5.79
CA HIS A 105 -3.12 -0.79 4.71
C HIS A 105 -4.13 0.27 4.22
N ARG A 106 -4.75 0.03 3.06
CA ARG A 106 -5.70 0.98 2.45
C ARG A 106 -6.87 0.25 1.79
N PRO A 107 -7.85 -0.22 2.57
CA PRO A 107 -9.06 -0.80 2.03
C PRO A 107 -9.90 0.27 1.34
N LYS A 108 -10.26 0.04 0.09
CA LYS A 108 -11.03 1.00 -0.71
C LYS A 108 -12.46 1.19 -0.21
N GLU A 109 -13.00 0.17 0.42
CA GLU A 109 -14.36 0.16 0.92
C GLU A 109 -14.51 0.89 2.26
N TYR A 110 -13.40 1.25 2.93
CA TYR A 110 -13.43 2.00 4.21
C TYR A 110 -13.63 3.49 3.96
N ILE A 111 -14.81 3.85 3.43
CA ILE A 111 -15.26 5.22 3.17
C ILE A 111 -16.73 5.38 3.58
N GLY A 112 -17.14 6.63 3.86
CA GLY A 112 -18.48 6.98 4.28
C GLY A 112 -18.66 7.07 5.79
N GLY A 113 -19.90 7.33 6.22
CA GLY A 113 -20.21 7.64 7.62
C GLY A 113 -19.86 6.57 8.63
N GLU A 114 -19.85 5.29 8.22
CA GLU A 114 -19.44 4.17 9.08
C GLU A 114 -17.96 4.26 9.48
N TYR A 115 -17.12 4.76 8.58
CA TYR A 115 -15.66 4.88 8.78
C TYR A 115 -15.21 6.30 9.12
N GLY A 116 -16.10 7.29 8.99
CA GLY A 116 -15.81 8.69 9.29
C GLY A 116 -14.84 9.35 8.31
N VAL A 117 -14.69 8.82 7.09
CA VAL A 117 -13.82 9.36 6.04
C VAL A 117 -14.53 9.31 4.69
N ASP A 118 -14.26 10.29 3.82
CA ASP A 118 -14.91 10.41 2.51
C ASP A 118 -14.03 9.87 1.37
N TYR A 119 -12.75 9.63 1.65
CA TYR A 119 -11.75 9.21 0.65
C TYR A 119 -10.94 8.01 1.12
N PRO A 120 -10.39 7.20 0.18
CA PRO A 120 -9.50 6.10 0.53
C PRO A 120 -8.31 6.60 1.36
N SER A 121 -8.20 6.08 2.56
CA SER A 121 -7.35 6.55 3.65
C SER A 121 -6.34 5.51 4.08
N ILE A 122 -5.29 5.91 4.78
CA ILE A 122 -4.31 4.98 5.35
C ILE A 122 -4.76 4.58 6.75
N TRP A 123 -4.83 3.27 6.95
CA TRP A 123 -5.20 2.64 8.22
C TRP A 123 -4.03 1.83 8.78
N MET A 124 -4.07 1.56 10.06
CA MET A 124 -3.04 0.80 10.78
C MET A 124 -3.65 -0.33 11.58
N LYS A 125 -3.00 -1.49 11.57
CA LYS A 125 -3.33 -2.65 12.40
C LYS A 125 -2.13 -3.10 13.21
N PHE A 126 -2.43 -3.77 14.33
CA PHE A 126 -1.44 -4.37 15.23
C PHE A 126 -1.76 -5.85 15.41
N SER A 127 -0.75 -6.71 15.35
CA SER A 127 -0.92 -8.15 15.57
C SER A 127 0.26 -8.76 16.31
N ASP A 128 -0.03 -9.79 17.11
CA ASP A 128 1.00 -10.61 17.74
C ASP A 128 1.57 -11.65 16.75
N ASP A 129 0.84 -11.91 15.65
CA ASP A 129 1.17 -12.88 14.61
C ASP A 129 1.25 -12.18 13.24
N LEU A 130 2.35 -12.42 12.52
CA LEU A 130 2.61 -11.83 11.21
C LEU A 130 1.59 -12.22 10.12
N LEU A 131 0.91 -13.35 10.27
CA LEU A 131 -0.03 -13.89 9.28
C LEU A 131 -1.51 -13.65 9.64
N ASN A 132 -1.79 -13.24 10.87
CA ASN A 132 -3.16 -13.12 11.36
C ASN A 132 -3.58 -11.66 11.56
N TRP A 133 -4.23 -11.10 10.53
CA TRP A 133 -4.66 -9.70 10.49
C TRP A 133 -6.16 -9.51 10.31
N GLU A 134 -6.90 -10.56 9.93
CA GLU A 134 -8.30 -10.44 9.51
C GLU A 134 -9.20 -9.96 10.64
N ASP A 135 -8.99 -10.45 11.86
CA ASP A 135 -9.73 -10.10 13.07
C ASP A 135 -9.18 -8.90 13.83
N LYS A 136 -8.14 -8.25 13.33
CA LYS A 136 -7.52 -7.10 14.01
C LYS A 136 -8.24 -5.79 13.66
N GLU A 137 -8.43 -4.98 14.68
CA GLU A 137 -9.00 -3.64 14.53
C GLU A 137 -8.14 -2.77 13.62
N SER A 138 -8.81 -2.05 12.71
CA SER A 138 -8.18 -1.04 11.85
C SER A 138 -8.34 0.33 12.48
N HIS A 139 -7.24 1.01 12.72
CA HIS A 139 -7.20 2.36 13.24
C HIS A 139 -6.90 3.34 12.10
N LEU A 140 -7.71 4.37 11.94
CA LEU A 140 -7.44 5.43 10.97
C LEU A 140 -6.13 6.15 11.34
N LEU A 141 -5.18 6.20 10.40
CA LEU A 141 -3.95 6.96 10.57
C LEU A 141 -4.10 8.36 9.98
N ILE A 142 -4.36 8.45 8.67
CA ILE A 142 -4.65 9.72 8.00
C ILE A 142 -5.71 9.52 6.92
N THR A 143 -6.49 10.57 6.69
CA THR A 143 -7.46 10.66 5.59
C THR A 143 -7.05 11.72 4.59
N GLY A 144 -7.56 11.58 3.37
CA GLY A 144 -7.39 12.56 2.30
C GLY A 144 -8.07 13.89 2.59
N THR A 145 -7.67 14.91 1.86
CA THR A 145 -8.23 16.26 1.92
C THR A 145 -8.88 16.59 0.58
N GLU A 146 -10.14 17.00 0.60
CA GLU A 146 -10.89 17.37 -0.59
C GLU A 146 -10.18 18.44 -1.43
N ASN A 147 -10.23 18.27 -2.74
CA ASN A 147 -9.63 19.20 -3.71
C ASN A 147 -8.13 19.45 -3.48
N SER A 148 -7.40 18.43 -3.02
CA SER A 148 -5.96 18.49 -2.79
C SER A 148 -5.20 17.41 -3.55
N TRP A 149 -3.87 17.52 -3.57
CA TRP A 149 -3.00 16.50 -4.15
C TRP A 149 -3.03 15.14 -3.40
N GLU A 150 -3.59 15.14 -2.22
CA GLU A 150 -3.69 13.99 -1.33
C GLU A 150 -5.15 13.60 -1.02
N GLU A 151 -6.05 13.75 -1.97
CA GLU A 151 -7.45 13.39 -1.78
C GLU A 151 -7.62 11.88 -1.56
N LYS A 152 -6.91 11.05 -2.33
CA LYS A 152 -6.76 9.61 -2.09
C LYS A 152 -5.35 9.34 -1.59
N LEU A 153 -5.22 8.55 -0.52
CA LEU A 153 -3.94 8.22 0.10
C LEU A 153 -3.62 6.73 0.05
N GLY A 154 -2.34 6.40 0.04
CA GLY A 154 -1.85 5.05 0.23
C GLY A 154 -0.39 5.04 0.72
N GLY A 155 0.00 4.01 1.47
CA GLY A 155 1.38 3.85 1.91
C GLY A 155 2.31 3.59 0.72
N SER A 156 3.54 4.09 0.77
CA SER A 156 4.53 3.92 -0.29
C SER A 156 5.61 2.92 0.09
N THR A 157 6.52 3.29 0.98
CA THR A 157 7.67 2.47 1.35
C THR A 157 7.59 1.98 2.78
N PRO A 158 8.28 0.89 3.15
CA PRO A 158 8.41 0.52 4.55
C PRO A 158 8.91 1.68 5.39
N PRO A 159 8.34 1.89 6.61
CA PRO A 159 8.76 2.96 7.50
C PRO A 159 10.24 2.86 7.87
N LEU A 160 10.91 3.99 8.00
CA LEU A 160 12.27 4.08 8.49
C LEU A 160 12.28 4.53 9.95
N LYS A 161 12.93 3.75 10.82
CA LYS A 161 13.14 4.13 12.19
C LYS A 161 14.23 5.19 12.28
N THR A 162 13.93 6.32 12.89
CA THR A 162 14.87 7.40 13.17
C THR A 162 14.90 7.71 14.66
N GLU A 163 15.85 8.49 15.11
CA GLU A 163 15.90 8.97 16.51
C GLU A 163 14.68 9.83 16.90
N LYS A 164 13.99 10.41 15.92
CA LYS A 164 12.85 11.33 16.12
C LYS A 164 11.49 10.67 15.95
N GLY A 165 11.42 9.46 15.39
CA GLY A 165 10.17 8.79 15.09
C GLY A 165 10.29 7.86 13.89
N TRP A 166 9.17 7.26 13.49
CA TRP A 166 9.03 6.49 12.28
C TRP A 166 8.76 7.43 11.09
N LEU A 167 9.71 7.53 10.17
CA LEU A 167 9.51 8.23 8.90
C LEU A 167 8.74 7.32 7.95
N VAL A 168 7.54 7.76 7.56
CA VAL A 168 6.66 7.06 6.63
C VAL A 168 6.50 7.90 5.36
N LEU A 169 6.86 7.34 4.21
CA LEU A 169 6.51 7.93 2.92
C LEU A 169 5.15 7.37 2.48
N TYR A 170 4.30 8.26 2.01
CA TYR A 170 2.98 7.92 1.47
C TYR A 170 2.77 8.60 0.13
N HIS A 171 1.92 8.05 -0.70
CA HIS A 171 1.49 8.70 -1.93
C HIS A 171 0.10 9.30 -1.77
N GLY A 172 -0.09 10.44 -2.42
CA GLY A 172 -1.37 11.09 -2.60
C GLY A 172 -1.74 11.18 -4.07
N VAL A 173 -3.03 11.12 -4.36
CA VAL A 173 -3.57 11.27 -5.72
C VAL A 173 -4.74 12.22 -5.68
N GLU A 174 -4.71 13.26 -6.51
CA GLU A 174 -5.85 14.17 -6.68
C GLU A 174 -7.00 13.46 -7.43
N HIS A 175 -8.23 13.67 -6.98
CA HIS A 175 -9.42 13.15 -7.63
C HIS A 175 -10.00 14.20 -8.60
N GLY A 176 -10.46 13.76 -9.77
CA GLY A 176 -11.03 14.68 -10.77
C GLY A 176 -10.04 15.50 -11.59
N GLY A 177 -8.72 15.43 -11.28
CA GLY A 177 -7.64 16.00 -12.05
C GLY A 177 -6.99 14.98 -13.01
N ARG A 178 -5.68 15.16 -13.26
CA ARG A 178 -4.90 14.19 -14.05
C ARG A 178 -4.58 12.91 -13.29
N GLY A 179 -4.93 12.85 -11.99
CA GLY A 179 -4.64 11.69 -11.14
C GLY A 179 -3.15 11.51 -10.84
N TYR A 180 -2.38 12.60 -10.78
CA TYR A 180 -0.94 12.54 -10.53
C TYR A 180 -0.64 11.95 -9.17
N TYR A 181 0.26 10.97 -9.15
CA TYR A 181 0.81 10.41 -7.92
C TYR A 181 1.96 11.27 -7.43
N ARG A 182 1.84 11.75 -6.21
CA ARG A 182 2.83 12.56 -5.50
C ARG A 182 3.16 11.94 -4.16
N VAL A 183 4.31 12.27 -3.61
CA VAL A 183 4.79 11.68 -2.36
C VAL A 183 4.81 12.73 -1.26
N GLY A 184 4.25 12.39 -0.11
CA GLY A 184 4.39 13.10 1.15
C GLY A 184 5.09 12.28 2.20
N ALA A 185 5.35 12.88 3.36
CA ALA A 185 5.98 12.22 4.48
C ALA A 185 5.24 12.49 5.79
N LEU A 186 5.20 11.46 6.65
CA LEU A 186 4.77 11.52 8.03
C LEU A 186 5.93 11.18 8.95
N LEU A 187 5.94 11.77 10.12
CA LEU A 187 6.75 11.33 11.24
C LEU A 187 5.80 10.84 12.34
N LEU A 188 5.90 9.56 12.70
CA LEU A 188 5.07 8.96 13.74
C LEU A 188 5.89 8.73 15.01
N ASP A 189 5.21 8.74 16.17
CA ASP A 189 5.84 8.44 17.44
C ASP A 189 6.39 7.00 17.47
N LEU A 190 7.54 6.80 18.10
CA LEU A 190 8.22 5.50 18.15
C LEU A 190 7.46 4.45 18.97
N GLU A 191 6.81 4.87 20.05
CA GLU A 191 6.10 3.98 20.96
C GLU A 191 4.61 3.85 20.62
N ASN A 192 4.03 4.94 20.09
CA ASN A 192 2.64 4.96 19.65
C ASN A 192 2.53 5.48 18.20
N PRO A 193 2.70 4.62 17.19
CA PRO A 193 2.73 5.05 15.79
C PRO A 193 1.40 5.57 15.24
N LEU A 194 0.31 5.51 16.02
CA LEU A 194 -0.93 6.22 15.71
C LEU A 194 -0.83 7.73 15.99
N HIS A 195 0.17 8.15 16.77
CA HIS A 195 0.40 9.57 17.04
C HIS A 195 1.33 10.17 15.98
N ILE A 196 0.77 11.05 15.15
CA ILE A 196 1.51 11.79 14.12
C ILE A 196 2.21 12.98 14.76
N LEU A 197 3.54 12.99 14.74
CA LEU A 197 4.38 14.08 15.26
C LEU A 197 4.51 15.21 14.25
N ALA A 198 4.59 14.86 12.94
CA ALA A 198 4.69 15.82 11.86
C ALA A 198 4.17 15.22 10.54
N LYS A 199 3.72 16.09 9.65
CA LYS A 199 3.29 15.78 8.28
C LYS A 199 3.78 16.89 7.35
N THR A 200 4.25 16.53 6.15
CA THR A 200 4.59 17.53 5.13
C THR A 200 3.32 18.19 4.58
N PRO A 201 3.26 19.52 4.49
CA PRO A 201 2.08 20.23 3.99
C PRO A 201 1.98 20.21 2.45
N GLN A 202 3.08 19.94 1.78
CA GLN A 202 3.20 19.85 0.32
C GLN A 202 3.90 18.55 -0.05
N PRO A 203 3.74 18.05 -1.28
CA PRO A 203 4.48 16.90 -1.74
C PRO A 203 6.00 17.18 -1.69
N ILE A 204 6.75 16.15 -1.35
CA ILE A 204 8.23 16.18 -1.36
C ILE A 204 8.81 15.64 -2.68
N LEU A 205 8.01 14.86 -3.42
CA LEU A 205 8.31 14.40 -4.78
C LEU A 205 7.03 14.49 -5.59
N GLU A 206 7.15 15.01 -6.81
CA GLU A 206 6.05 15.07 -7.79
C GLU A 206 6.60 14.84 -9.21
N PRO A 207 5.75 14.43 -10.16
CA PRO A 207 6.21 14.15 -11.53
C PRO A 207 6.71 15.41 -12.22
N GLU A 208 8.00 15.43 -12.57
CA GLU A 208 8.68 16.55 -13.26
C GLU A 208 9.39 16.09 -14.53
N LEU A 209 9.97 14.89 -14.51
CA LEU A 209 10.77 14.38 -15.63
C LEU A 209 9.89 13.73 -16.72
N ASP A 210 10.40 13.67 -17.95
CA ASP A 210 9.66 13.15 -19.07
C ASP A 210 9.14 11.72 -18.84
N PHE A 211 9.94 10.86 -18.21
CA PHE A 211 9.55 9.48 -17.90
C PHE A 211 8.55 9.37 -16.74
N GLU A 212 8.37 10.40 -15.94
CA GLU A 212 7.38 10.48 -14.86
C GLU A 212 6.05 11.05 -15.37
N THR A 213 6.11 11.94 -16.37
CA THR A 213 4.95 12.67 -16.89
C THR A 213 4.31 12.00 -18.09
N SER A 214 4.99 11.02 -18.72
CA SER A 214 4.51 10.28 -19.89
C SER A 214 4.85 8.80 -19.80
N GLY A 215 3.97 7.93 -20.29
CA GLY A 215 4.17 6.47 -20.27
C GLY A 215 2.85 5.71 -20.24
N LEU A 216 2.84 4.56 -19.58
CA LEU A 216 1.61 3.79 -19.35
C LEU A 216 0.65 4.56 -18.43
N TYR A 217 1.19 5.20 -17.38
CA TYR A 217 0.47 6.09 -16.50
C TYR A 217 1.14 7.48 -16.57
N ASN A 218 0.38 8.51 -16.94
CA ASN A 218 0.90 9.86 -17.06
C ASN A 218 0.87 10.57 -15.69
N GLY A 219 2.04 11.00 -15.21
CA GLY A 219 2.15 11.73 -13.97
C GLY A 219 2.24 10.83 -12.74
N CYS A 220 3.30 10.01 -12.64
CA CYS A 220 3.46 9.05 -11.57
C CYS A 220 4.85 9.09 -10.94
N VAL A 221 4.89 9.41 -9.65
CA VAL A 221 6.00 9.12 -8.75
C VAL A 221 5.45 8.20 -7.65
N PHE A 222 5.76 6.90 -7.73
CA PHE A 222 5.18 5.87 -6.87
C PHE A 222 6.26 5.01 -6.21
N PRO A 223 6.82 5.45 -5.07
CA PRO A 223 7.86 4.70 -4.38
C PRO A 223 7.33 3.42 -3.75
N THR A 224 8.10 2.35 -3.88
CA THR A 224 7.84 1.05 -3.24
C THR A 224 8.98 0.57 -2.34
N GLY A 225 10.16 1.18 -2.44
CA GLY A 225 11.34 0.83 -1.66
C GLY A 225 12.16 2.03 -1.24
N ASN A 226 12.83 1.90 -0.11
CA ASN A 226 13.81 2.86 0.37
C ASN A 226 14.96 2.15 1.11
N VAL A 227 16.10 2.81 1.16
CA VAL A 227 17.26 2.34 1.92
C VAL A 227 18.14 3.52 2.32
N ILE A 228 18.78 3.43 3.48
CA ILE A 228 19.81 4.39 3.90
C ILE A 228 21.18 3.77 3.63
N VAL A 229 22.00 4.44 2.82
CA VAL A 229 23.37 4.05 2.53
C VAL A 229 24.27 5.25 2.81
N ASP A 230 25.27 5.07 3.67
CA ASP A 230 26.24 6.11 4.05
C ASP A 230 25.59 7.42 4.55
N GLY A 231 24.42 7.31 5.21
CA GLY A 231 23.67 8.46 5.74
C GLY A 231 22.76 9.16 4.73
N GLU A 232 22.72 8.70 3.50
CA GLU A 232 21.82 9.18 2.46
C GLU A 232 20.62 8.26 2.26
N LEU A 233 19.44 8.84 2.13
CA LEU A 233 18.20 8.12 1.86
C LEU A 233 17.99 7.97 0.35
N PHE A 234 18.02 6.72 -0.11
CA PHE A 234 17.66 6.35 -1.48
C PHE A 234 16.20 5.92 -1.50
N VAL A 235 15.41 6.49 -2.39
CA VAL A 235 13.98 6.17 -2.62
C VAL A 235 13.85 5.65 -4.05
N TYR A 236 13.30 4.44 -4.18
CA TYR A 236 13.08 3.77 -5.48
C TYR A 236 11.61 3.89 -5.87
N TYR A 237 11.35 4.43 -7.08
CA TYR A 237 10.02 4.67 -7.64
C TYR A 237 9.95 4.38 -9.14
#